data_b358b25121b02443100125251dba78fa
#
_entry.id   b358b25121b02443100125251dba78fa
#
_cell.length_a   1.000
_cell.length_b   1.000
_cell.length_c   1.000
_cell.angle_alpha   90.00
_cell.angle_beta   90.00
_cell.angle_gamma   90.00
#
_symmetry.space_group_name_H-M   'P 1'
#
loop_
_entity.id
_entity.type
_entity.pdbx_description
1 polymer ?
#
loop_
_entity_poly.entity_id
_entity_poly.type
_entity_poly.pdbx_seq_one_letter_code
_entity_poly.pdbx_strand_id
1 'polypeptide(L)'
;MRLAIAYPPLPSEKGVPLLSQNRQFQWFTRPTYIYPVVPAQAATQARAAGHDVAWLDGIASEWTPEEFDARLDAFAPEVVMLETKTPVVRRHWAYIRELKARHPGVRVVLVGDHVTALPRESFEACP
;
A
#
# COMPACT_ATOMS: atom_id res chain seq x y z
N MET A 1 -3.35 18.57 -3.29
CA MET A 1 -3.05 17.54 -2.28
C MET A 1 -2.13 16.50 -2.90
N ARG A 2 -1.07 16.10 -2.18
CA ARG A 2 -0.18 15.02 -2.62
C ARG A 2 -0.72 13.68 -2.11
N LEU A 3 -1.00 12.78 -3.04
CA LEU A 3 -1.55 11.44 -2.79
C LEU A 3 -0.56 10.37 -3.29
N ALA A 4 -0.11 9.49 -2.42
CA ALA A 4 0.64 8.30 -2.82
C ALA A 4 -0.28 7.07 -2.88
N ILE A 5 -0.28 6.37 -4.00
CA ILE A 5 -0.80 5.00 -4.09
C ILE A 5 0.38 4.09 -3.80
N ALA A 6 0.31 3.34 -2.71
CA ALA A 6 1.47 2.72 -2.10
C ALA A 6 1.33 1.20 -1.96
N TYR A 7 2.33 0.48 -2.44
CA TYR A 7 2.53 -0.95 -2.24
C TYR A 7 3.90 -1.16 -1.57
N PRO A 8 3.99 -1.03 -0.24
CA PRO A 8 5.26 -1.23 0.46
C PRO A 8 5.78 -2.65 0.26
N PRO A 9 7.09 -2.84 0.17
CA PRO A 9 7.69 -4.16 0.09
C PRO A 9 7.27 -5.05 1.26
N LEU A 10 7.06 -6.32 0.96
CA LEU A 10 6.71 -7.35 1.94
C LEU A 10 7.73 -8.48 1.88
N PRO A 11 8.98 -8.26 2.29
CA PRO A 11 10.03 -9.27 2.19
C PRO A 11 9.62 -10.55 2.94
N SER A 12 9.79 -11.71 2.28
CA SER A 12 9.41 -13.00 2.85
C SER A 12 10.18 -14.13 2.18
N GLU A 13 10.55 -15.15 2.96
CA GLU A 13 11.11 -16.41 2.43
C GLU A 13 10.12 -17.15 1.52
N LYS A 14 8.83 -16.83 1.60
CA LYS A 14 7.78 -17.40 0.75
C LYS A 14 7.77 -16.82 -0.67
N GLY A 15 8.57 -15.77 -0.93
CA GLY A 15 8.66 -15.10 -2.21
C GLY A 15 7.87 -13.80 -2.28
N VAL A 16 7.33 -13.49 -3.47
CA VAL A 16 6.63 -12.23 -3.78
C VAL A 16 5.13 -12.37 -3.52
N PRO A 17 4.51 -11.44 -2.80
CA PRO A 17 3.08 -11.47 -2.55
C PRO A 17 2.30 -10.91 -3.76
N LEU A 18 1.22 -11.57 -4.11
CA LEU A 18 0.26 -11.06 -5.07
C LEU A 18 -0.90 -10.41 -4.31
N LEU A 19 -0.95 -9.09 -4.27
CA LEU A 19 -1.96 -8.32 -3.54
C LEU A 19 -3.17 -7.98 -4.41
N SER A 20 -2.93 -7.47 -5.60
CA SER A 20 -3.98 -6.86 -6.42
C SER A 20 -4.75 -7.87 -7.25
N GLN A 21 -6.06 -7.61 -7.37
CA GLN A 21 -7.02 -8.27 -8.26
C GLN A 21 -7.13 -9.78 -8.14
N ASN A 22 -6.47 -10.38 -7.16
CA ASN A 22 -6.61 -11.78 -6.89
C ASN A 22 -7.53 -11.99 -5.69
N ARG A 23 -8.63 -12.71 -5.89
CA ARG A 23 -9.52 -13.11 -4.80
C ARG A 23 -8.83 -14.02 -3.79
N GLN A 24 -7.79 -14.75 -4.26
CA GLN A 24 -6.95 -15.58 -3.41
C GLN A 24 -5.56 -14.99 -3.32
N PHE A 25 -5.18 -14.57 -2.11
CA PHE A 25 -3.83 -14.15 -1.84
C PHE A 25 -2.86 -15.33 -2.00
N GLN A 26 -1.74 -15.10 -2.70
CA GLN A 26 -0.70 -16.10 -2.91
C GLN A 26 0.69 -15.48 -2.78
N TRP A 27 1.63 -16.30 -2.35
CA TRP A 27 3.06 -16.04 -2.45
C TRP A 27 3.64 -16.81 -3.63
N PHE A 28 4.44 -16.15 -4.44
CA PHE A 28 5.09 -16.75 -5.60
C PHE A 28 6.60 -16.81 -5.42
N THR A 29 7.19 -18.00 -5.60
CA THR A 29 8.64 -18.18 -5.59
C THR A 29 9.32 -17.53 -6.80
N ARG A 30 8.58 -17.38 -7.90
CA ARG A 30 8.99 -16.57 -9.05
C ARG A 30 8.17 -15.29 -9.07
N PRO A 31 8.78 -14.12 -9.26
CA PRO A 31 8.05 -12.87 -9.34
C PRO A 31 6.92 -12.95 -10.36
N THR A 32 5.71 -12.73 -9.88
CA THR A 32 4.50 -12.69 -10.71
C THR A 32 3.73 -11.46 -10.30
N TYR A 33 3.49 -10.57 -11.26
CA TYR A 33 2.84 -9.29 -11.00
C TYR A 33 1.54 -9.21 -11.79
N ILE A 34 0.47 -8.77 -11.11
CA ILE A 34 -0.78 -8.42 -11.75
C ILE A 34 -0.97 -6.91 -11.55
N TYR A 35 -1.19 -6.23 -12.67
CA TYR A 35 -1.39 -4.79 -12.64
C TYR A 35 -2.65 -4.42 -11.84
N PRO A 36 -2.54 -3.56 -10.81
CA PRO A 36 -3.65 -3.21 -9.93
C PRO A 36 -4.59 -2.18 -10.58
N VAL A 37 -5.47 -2.63 -11.46
CA VAL A 37 -6.32 -1.77 -12.30
C VAL A 37 -7.19 -0.81 -11.48
N VAL A 38 -7.82 -1.28 -10.39
CA VAL A 38 -8.71 -0.44 -9.59
C VAL A 38 -7.94 0.69 -8.89
N PRO A 39 -6.82 0.45 -8.18
CA PRO A 39 -5.99 1.52 -7.65
C PRO A 39 -5.40 2.43 -8.73
N ALA A 40 -5.07 1.90 -9.90
CA ALA A 40 -4.59 2.70 -11.02
C ALA A 40 -5.67 3.64 -11.59
N GLN A 41 -6.91 3.19 -11.67
CA GLN A 41 -8.05 4.04 -12.00
C GLN A 41 -8.24 5.15 -10.97
N ALA A 42 -8.15 4.82 -9.67
CA ALA A 42 -8.23 5.81 -8.60
C ALA A 42 -7.11 6.87 -8.72
N ALA A 43 -5.87 6.44 -9.02
CA ALA A 43 -4.75 7.34 -9.28
C ALA A 43 -5.04 8.28 -10.46
N THR A 44 -5.58 7.74 -11.56
CA THR A 44 -5.93 8.53 -12.76
C THR A 44 -7.02 9.55 -12.47
N GLN A 45 -8.07 9.15 -11.75
CA GLN A 45 -9.16 10.05 -11.36
C GLN A 45 -8.67 11.16 -10.43
N ALA A 46 -7.82 10.82 -9.45
CA ALA A 46 -7.24 11.80 -8.54
C ALA A 46 -6.37 12.84 -9.29
N ARG A 47 -5.57 12.40 -10.26
CA ARG A 47 -4.81 13.32 -11.13
C ARG A 47 -5.71 14.20 -11.95
N ALA A 48 -6.77 13.65 -12.56
CA ALA A 48 -7.75 14.43 -13.32
C ALA A 48 -8.48 15.46 -12.45
N ALA A 49 -8.64 15.18 -11.15
CA ALA A 49 -9.17 16.11 -10.16
C ALA A 49 -8.16 17.16 -9.65
N GLY A 50 -6.95 17.22 -10.23
CA GLY A 50 -5.94 18.23 -9.91
C GLY A 50 -5.07 17.89 -8.70
N HIS A 51 -5.03 16.62 -8.28
CA HIS A 51 -4.12 16.18 -7.23
C HIS A 51 -2.75 15.80 -7.81
N ASP A 52 -1.69 16.02 -7.02
CA ASP A 52 -0.37 15.48 -7.31
C ASP A 52 -0.32 14.02 -6.83
N VAL A 53 -0.09 13.08 -7.74
CA VAL A 53 -0.22 11.65 -7.45
C VAL A 53 1.06 10.91 -7.78
N ALA A 54 1.65 10.26 -6.77
CA ALA A 54 2.72 9.30 -6.93
C ALA A 54 2.18 7.86 -6.92
N TRP A 55 2.71 7.04 -7.84
CA TRP A 55 2.52 5.60 -7.86
C TRP A 55 3.80 4.94 -7.33
N LEU A 56 3.72 4.35 -6.14
CA LEU A 56 4.86 3.76 -5.45
C LEU A 56 4.61 2.25 -5.24
N ASP A 57 4.99 1.47 -6.24
CA ASP A 57 4.88 0.01 -6.19
C ASP A 57 6.26 -0.61 -5.88
N GLY A 58 6.57 -0.72 -4.60
CA GLY A 58 7.81 -1.32 -4.13
C GLY A 58 7.86 -2.83 -4.33
N ILE A 59 6.70 -3.48 -4.49
CA ILE A 59 6.64 -4.91 -4.76
C ILE A 59 7.03 -5.18 -6.22
N ALA A 60 6.35 -4.55 -7.17
CA ALA A 60 6.63 -4.75 -8.59
C ALA A 60 8.00 -4.18 -9.03
N SER A 61 8.47 -3.15 -8.34
CA SER A 61 9.79 -2.54 -8.58
C SER A 61 10.92 -3.25 -7.84
N GLU A 62 10.62 -4.27 -7.05
CA GLU A 62 11.59 -5.02 -6.25
C GLU A 62 12.47 -4.14 -5.34
N TRP A 63 11.88 -3.04 -4.83
CA TRP A 63 12.60 -2.15 -3.92
C TRP A 63 12.78 -2.77 -2.54
N THR A 64 13.88 -2.40 -1.88
CA THR A 64 14.00 -2.66 -0.45
C THR A 64 13.04 -1.77 0.35
N PRO A 65 12.71 -2.12 1.61
CA PRO A 65 11.93 -1.23 2.47
C PRO A 65 12.52 0.19 2.58
N GLU A 66 13.85 0.29 2.68
CA GLU A 66 14.56 1.57 2.80
C GLU A 66 14.45 2.41 1.51
N GLU A 67 14.56 1.77 0.34
CA GLU A 67 14.38 2.43 -0.95
C GLU A 67 12.95 2.92 -1.15
N PHE A 68 11.97 2.13 -0.72
CA PHE A 68 10.56 2.51 -0.77
C PHE A 68 10.29 3.71 0.13
N ASP A 69 10.73 3.65 1.39
CA ASP A 69 10.57 4.74 2.35
C ASP A 69 11.24 6.02 1.88
N ALA A 70 12.45 5.96 1.34
CA ALA A 70 13.14 7.13 0.80
C ALA A 70 12.33 7.82 -0.33
N ARG A 71 11.67 7.04 -1.20
CA ARG A 71 10.82 7.59 -2.26
C ARG A 71 9.52 8.18 -1.72
N LEU A 72 8.93 7.54 -0.74
CA LEU A 72 7.73 8.04 -0.08
C LEU A 72 8.03 9.36 0.65
N ASP A 73 9.14 9.41 1.38
CA ASP A 73 9.59 10.59 2.11
C ASP A 73 9.92 11.74 1.16
N ALA A 74 10.59 11.46 0.04
CA ALA A 74 10.91 12.47 -0.99
C ALA A 74 9.64 13.05 -1.65
N PHE A 75 8.59 12.26 -1.84
CA PHE A 75 7.31 12.74 -2.34
C PHE A 75 6.52 13.52 -1.28
N ALA A 76 6.74 13.22 0.00
CA ALA A 76 6.09 13.85 1.15
C ALA A 76 4.54 13.89 1.02
N PRO A 77 3.85 12.73 0.93
CA PRO A 77 2.41 12.68 0.72
C PRO A 77 1.64 13.25 1.90
N GLU A 78 0.49 13.86 1.62
CA GLU A 78 -0.52 14.23 2.62
C GLU A 78 -1.47 13.06 2.90
N VAL A 79 -1.64 12.20 1.88
CA VAL A 79 -2.48 10.99 1.95
C VAL A 79 -1.73 9.83 1.32
N VAL A 80 -1.74 8.68 1.99
CA VAL A 80 -1.23 7.41 1.47
C VAL A 80 -2.41 6.44 1.35
N MET A 81 -2.71 5.98 0.14
CA MET A 81 -3.65 4.89 -0.10
C MET A 81 -2.88 3.58 -0.22
N LEU A 82 -3.25 2.59 0.59
CA LEU A 82 -2.55 1.31 0.70
C LEU A 82 -3.56 0.17 0.57
N GLU A 83 -3.33 -0.73 -0.38
CA GLU A 83 -4.13 -1.95 -0.52
C GLU A 83 -3.61 -3.05 0.41
N THR A 84 -4.53 -3.76 1.08
CA THR A 84 -4.19 -4.88 1.96
C THR A 84 -5.07 -6.09 1.73
N LYS A 85 -4.58 -7.23 2.17
CA LYS A 85 -5.27 -8.54 2.19
C LYS A 85 -5.11 -9.18 3.57
N THR A 86 -6.07 -9.99 3.98
CA THR A 86 -6.07 -10.66 5.30
C THR A 86 -4.73 -11.31 5.68
N PRO A 87 -4.02 -12.05 4.79
CA PRO A 87 -2.78 -12.71 5.19
C PRO A 87 -1.62 -11.76 5.51
N VAL A 88 -1.68 -10.50 5.09
CA VAL A 88 -0.60 -9.51 5.28
C VAL A 88 -1.04 -8.27 6.04
N VAL A 89 -2.32 -8.17 6.43
CA VAL A 89 -2.87 -6.97 7.05
C VAL A 89 -2.11 -6.54 8.31
N ARG A 90 -1.68 -7.49 9.15
CA ARG A 90 -0.91 -7.18 10.37
C ARG A 90 0.44 -6.53 10.06
N ARG A 91 1.08 -6.91 8.96
CA ARG A 91 2.33 -6.29 8.50
C ARG A 91 2.06 -4.86 8.01
N HIS A 92 0.96 -4.64 7.30
CA HIS A 92 0.55 -3.30 6.88
C HIS A 92 0.17 -2.42 8.07
N TRP A 93 -0.51 -2.94 9.10
CA TRP A 93 -0.77 -2.16 10.33
C TRP A 93 0.53 -1.77 11.04
N ALA A 94 1.52 -2.67 11.12
CA ALA A 94 2.82 -2.33 11.67
C ALA A 94 3.49 -1.22 10.85
N TYR A 95 3.55 -1.38 9.53
CA TYR A 95 4.08 -0.37 8.63
C TYR A 95 3.38 0.99 8.77
N ILE A 96 2.04 1.01 8.85
CA ILE A 96 1.28 2.25 9.01
C ILE A 96 1.62 2.94 10.34
N ARG A 97 1.78 2.19 11.44
CA ARG A 97 2.20 2.78 12.72
C ARG A 97 3.58 3.43 12.62
N GLU A 98 4.54 2.78 11.97
CA GLU A 98 5.87 3.32 11.73
C GLU A 98 5.81 4.56 10.81
N LEU A 99 5.02 4.49 9.74
CA LEU A 99 4.80 5.63 8.84
C LEU A 99 4.21 6.84 9.58
N LYS A 100 3.17 6.64 10.39
CA LYS A 100 2.55 7.72 11.18
C LYS A 100 3.47 8.26 12.26
N ALA A 101 4.36 7.45 12.81
CA ALA A 101 5.38 7.91 13.75
C ALA A 101 6.42 8.83 13.07
N ARG A 102 6.83 8.50 11.84
CA ARG A 102 7.74 9.35 11.04
C ARG A 102 7.03 10.60 10.47
N HIS A 103 5.76 10.45 10.08
CA HIS A 103 4.95 11.50 9.45
C HIS A 103 3.61 11.67 10.17
N PRO A 104 3.57 12.34 11.34
CA PRO A 104 2.35 12.43 12.17
C PRO A 104 1.16 13.10 11.46
N GLY A 105 1.43 13.92 10.43
CA GLY A 105 0.39 14.60 9.65
C GLY A 105 -0.19 13.78 8.49
N VAL A 106 0.39 12.61 8.19
CA VAL A 106 -0.08 11.79 7.06
C VAL A 106 -1.41 11.10 7.40
N ARG A 107 -2.32 11.14 6.46
CA ARG A 107 -3.56 10.35 6.51
C ARG A 107 -3.40 9.08 5.70
N VAL A 108 -3.86 7.97 6.23
CA VAL A 108 -3.80 6.68 5.53
C VAL A 108 -5.20 6.21 5.17
N VAL A 109 -5.38 5.84 3.91
CA VAL A 109 -6.60 5.21 3.39
C VAL A 109 -6.26 3.75 3.11
N LEU A 110 -6.74 2.87 3.96
CA LEU A 110 -6.54 1.43 3.78
C LEU A 110 -7.70 0.86 2.97
N VAL A 111 -7.39 0.15 1.88
CA VAL A 111 -8.37 -0.46 0.97
C VAL A 111 -8.13 -1.96 0.83
N GLY A 112 -9.10 -2.67 0.27
CA GLY A 112 -9.01 -4.11 0.00
C GLY A 112 -9.99 -4.95 0.78
N ASP A 113 -9.96 -6.26 0.54
CA ASP A 113 -10.98 -7.19 1.01
C ASP A 113 -11.08 -7.25 2.54
N HIS A 114 -9.94 -7.23 3.23
CA HIS A 114 -9.93 -7.33 4.69
C HIS A 114 -10.66 -6.16 5.35
N VAL A 115 -10.30 -4.94 4.97
CA VAL A 115 -10.88 -3.73 5.56
C VAL A 115 -12.33 -3.49 5.16
N THR A 116 -12.74 -4.03 4.01
CA THR A 116 -14.14 -4.03 3.59
C THR A 116 -14.98 -4.96 4.46
N ALA A 117 -14.43 -6.13 4.81
CA ALA A 117 -15.12 -7.12 5.64
C ALA A 117 -15.05 -6.81 7.15
N LEU A 118 -13.90 -6.31 7.62
CA LEU A 118 -13.58 -6.11 9.03
C LEU A 118 -13.04 -4.68 9.31
N PRO A 119 -13.81 -3.63 8.99
CA PRO A 119 -13.32 -2.26 9.13
C PRO A 119 -12.98 -1.89 10.59
N ARG A 120 -13.78 -2.35 11.54
CA ARG A 120 -13.58 -2.06 12.98
C ARG A 120 -12.23 -2.60 13.46
N GLU A 121 -11.90 -3.85 13.12
CA GLU A 121 -10.62 -4.45 13.48
C GLU A 121 -9.42 -3.62 13.01
N SER A 122 -9.50 -3.09 11.79
CA SER A 122 -8.45 -2.24 11.24
C SER A 122 -8.32 -0.91 11.97
N PHE A 123 -9.43 -0.27 12.35
CA PHE A 123 -9.39 0.97 13.14
C PHE A 123 -8.89 0.75 14.57
N GLU A 124 -9.22 -0.38 15.20
CA GLU A 124 -8.75 -0.72 16.54
C GLU A 124 -7.25 -1.07 16.55
N ALA A 125 -6.78 -1.77 15.49
CA ALA A 125 -5.38 -2.16 15.38
C ALA A 125 -4.45 -1.01 14.93
N CYS A 126 -4.99 -0.05 14.19
CA CYS A 126 -4.21 1.00 13.54
C CYS A 126 -5.07 2.28 13.38
N PRO A 127 -5.30 3.03 14.48
CA PRO A 127 -6.11 4.25 14.51
C PRO A 127 -5.48 5.43 13.76
#